data_95dfbc92cb2604af4e97f0c497f76542
#
_entry.id   95dfbc92cb2604af4e97f0c497f76542
#
_cell.length_a   1.000
_cell.length_b   1.000
_cell.length_c   1.000
_cell.angle_alpha   90.00
_cell.angle_beta   90.00
_cell.angle_gamma   90.00
#
_symmetry.space_group_name_H-M   'P 1'
#
loop_
_entity.id
_entity.type
_entity.pdbx_description
1 polymer ?
#
loop_
_entity_poly.entity_id
_entity_poly.type
_entity_poly.pdbx_seq_one_letter_code
_entity_poly.pdbx_strand_id
1 'polypeptide(L)'
;ESSAASDVYKRQPIHFVEGGRWLDEIALKDLLLPLYVIDKSKEVSENPNFILSKQDILDFEAEHGKITEGAFVAFRSDWSKRWPDQDAMRNLDENGVQQSPGWSREALEFLIHERHVKAVGHETFDTDAGIPAAEHGLVNEYYLLEQNIYQVEVLNQLDQVPAVGALISIAFPHWDKATGSPVRAVAILP
;
A
#
# COMPACT_ATOMS: atom_id res chain seq x y z
N GLU A 1 9.54 9.45 -20.40
CA GLU A 1 10.13 10.19 -19.27
C GLU A 1 9.54 9.69 -17.96
N SER A 2 10.30 8.88 -17.25
CA SER A 2 9.86 8.29 -15.98
C SER A 2 10.32 9.16 -14.81
N SER A 3 9.72 10.31 -14.58
CA SER A 3 10.02 11.13 -13.42
C SER A 3 9.21 10.73 -12.16
N ALA A 4 8.17 9.92 -12.32
CA ALA A 4 7.26 9.59 -11.22
C ALA A 4 7.69 8.42 -10.33
N ALA A 5 8.70 7.66 -10.70
CA ALA A 5 9.10 6.47 -9.95
C ALA A 5 10.11 6.71 -8.82
N SER A 6 10.55 7.96 -8.60
CA SER A 6 11.59 8.27 -7.61
C SER A 6 11.08 8.35 -6.17
N ASP A 7 9.76 8.42 -5.98
CA ASP A 7 9.18 8.72 -4.67
C ASP A 7 8.37 7.58 -4.06
N VAL A 8 8.30 6.43 -4.74
CA VAL A 8 7.74 5.20 -4.16
C VAL A 8 8.63 4.75 -3.01
N TYR A 9 8.05 4.67 -1.81
CA TYR A 9 8.78 4.33 -0.59
C TYR A 9 8.31 3.00 -0.02
N LYS A 10 9.25 2.19 0.45
CA LYS A 10 8.98 0.90 1.10
C LYS A 10 9.32 0.99 2.57
N ARG A 11 8.37 0.69 3.45
CA ARG A 11 8.58 0.58 4.89
C ARG A 11 8.70 -0.88 5.33
N GLN A 12 9.63 -1.12 6.26
CA GLN A 12 9.93 -2.43 6.81
C GLN A 12 9.40 -2.55 8.24
N PRO A 13 9.22 -3.77 8.75
CA PRO A 13 8.77 -3.98 10.12
C PRO A 13 9.57 -3.19 11.17
N ILE A 14 10.89 -3.13 11.06
CA ILE A 14 11.75 -2.37 11.97
C ILE A 14 11.47 -0.86 12.00
N HIS A 15 10.79 -0.32 10.98
CA HIS A 15 10.53 1.12 10.90
C HIS A 15 9.73 1.64 12.10
N PHE A 16 8.80 0.84 12.62
CA PHE A 16 7.99 1.14 13.79
C PHE A 16 8.12 0.11 14.92
N VAL A 17 8.61 -1.09 14.64
CA VAL A 17 8.56 -2.22 15.57
C VAL A 17 9.99 -2.61 15.98
N GLU A 18 10.33 -2.40 17.25
CA GLU A 18 11.62 -2.81 17.79
C GLU A 18 11.84 -4.32 17.61
N GLY A 19 13.01 -4.70 17.08
CA GLY A 19 13.31 -6.08 16.73
C GLY A 19 12.64 -6.60 15.46
N GLY A 20 11.91 -5.75 14.74
CA GLY A 20 11.35 -6.09 13.45
C GLY A 20 12.42 -6.31 12.37
N ARG A 21 12.01 -6.90 11.26
CA ARG A 21 12.90 -7.27 10.14
C ARG A 21 13.43 -6.04 9.42
N TRP A 22 14.75 -6.02 9.18
CA TRP A 22 15.44 -4.99 8.39
C TRP A 22 15.22 -5.19 6.88
N LEU A 23 15.58 -4.17 6.09
CA LEU A 23 15.45 -4.20 4.64
C LEU A 23 16.23 -5.34 3.98
N ASP A 24 17.45 -5.57 4.42
CA ASP A 24 18.38 -6.60 3.95
C ASP A 24 17.98 -8.03 4.35
N GLU A 25 17.09 -8.18 5.32
CA GLU A 25 16.56 -9.48 5.76
C GLU A 25 15.35 -9.94 4.92
N ILE A 26 14.88 -9.13 3.95
CA ILE A 26 13.79 -9.53 3.06
C ILE A 26 14.32 -10.44 1.96
N ALA A 27 13.78 -11.65 1.91
CA ALA A 27 14.19 -12.61 0.91
C ALA A 27 13.82 -12.14 -0.51
N LEU A 28 14.71 -12.36 -1.48
CA LEU A 28 14.49 -11.96 -2.88
C LEU A 28 13.19 -12.49 -3.47
N LYS A 29 12.75 -13.70 -3.06
CA LYS A 29 11.46 -14.28 -3.47
C LYS A 29 10.25 -13.47 -3.02
N ASP A 30 10.39 -12.67 -1.94
CA ASP A 30 9.34 -11.81 -1.43
C ASP A 30 9.34 -10.42 -2.09
N LEU A 31 10.18 -10.22 -3.12
CA LEU A 31 10.29 -8.98 -3.91
C LEU A 31 9.72 -9.12 -5.33
N LEU A 32 9.28 -10.32 -5.71
CA LEU A 32 8.57 -10.57 -6.97
C LEU A 32 7.32 -11.41 -6.65
N LEU A 33 6.16 -10.75 -6.65
CA LEU A 33 4.93 -11.31 -6.11
C LEU A 33 3.78 -11.22 -7.12
N PRO A 34 2.78 -12.12 -7.08
CA PRO A 34 1.50 -11.92 -7.74
C PRO A 34 0.87 -10.61 -7.27
N LEU A 35 0.42 -9.79 -8.22
CA LEU A 35 -0.18 -8.48 -7.96
C LEU A 35 -1.70 -8.53 -8.12
N TYR A 36 -2.40 -8.05 -7.12
CA TYR A 36 -3.84 -7.79 -7.13
C TYR A 36 -4.07 -6.29 -6.92
N VAL A 37 -4.90 -5.68 -7.77
CA VAL A 37 -5.21 -4.24 -7.69
C VAL A 37 -6.70 -4.06 -7.39
N ILE A 38 -7.01 -3.63 -6.18
CA ILE A 38 -8.37 -3.31 -5.75
C ILE A 38 -8.65 -1.85 -6.10
N ASP A 39 -9.48 -1.62 -7.10
CA ASP A 39 -9.83 -0.28 -7.58
C ASP A 39 -11.02 0.29 -6.81
N LYS A 40 -10.77 1.39 -6.10
CA LYS A 40 -11.77 2.20 -5.40
C LYS A 40 -11.63 3.68 -5.77
N SER A 41 -11.05 3.96 -6.93
CA SER A 41 -10.82 5.32 -7.40
C SER A 41 -12.11 6.14 -7.51
N LYS A 42 -13.21 5.50 -7.88
CA LYS A 42 -14.53 6.15 -7.96
C LYS A 42 -15.01 6.55 -6.55
N GLU A 43 -15.02 5.61 -5.61
CA GLU A 43 -15.48 5.85 -4.24
C GLU A 43 -14.63 6.92 -3.56
N VAL A 44 -13.30 6.89 -3.77
CA VAL A 44 -12.37 7.91 -3.27
C VAL A 44 -12.63 9.28 -3.90
N SER A 45 -13.01 9.35 -5.18
CA SER A 45 -13.36 10.61 -5.83
C SER A 45 -14.62 11.27 -5.23
N GLU A 46 -15.55 10.47 -4.72
CA GLU A 46 -16.77 10.90 -4.05
C GLU A 46 -16.53 11.19 -2.56
N ASN A 47 -15.62 10.46 -1.93
CA ASN A 47 -15.24 10.61 -0.52
C ASN A 47 -13.71 10.43 -0.35
N PRO A 48 -12.93 11.51 -0.21
CA PRO A 48 -11.47 11.41 -0.05
C PRO A 48 -11.05 10.66 1.23
N ASN A 49 -11.94 10.53 2.21
CA ASN A 49 -11.70 9.78 3.44
C ASN A 49 -12.23 8.34 3.37
N PHE A 50 -12.33 7.77 2.17
CA PHE A 50 -12.75 6.39 1.97
C PHE A 50 -11.82 5.43 2.71
N ILE A 51 -12.41 4.46 3.40
CA ILE A 51 -11.67 3.41 4.11
C ILE A 51 -12.00 2.07 3.46
N LEU A 52 -11.00 1.44 2.86
CA LEU A 52 -11.13 0.14 2.22
C LEU A 52 -11.43 -0.92 3.28
N SER A 53 -12.60 -1.53 3.16
CA SER A 53 -13.13 -2.50 4.12
C SER A 53 -12.84 -3.95 3.72
N LYS A 54 -13.03 -4.88 4.65
CA LYS A 54 -13.04 -6.32 4.36
C LYS A 54 -14.10 -6.67 3.30
N GLN A 55 -15.27 -6.03 3.31
CA GLN A 55 -16.31 -6.29 2.33
C GLN A 55 -15.86 -5.93 0.93
N ASP A 56 -15.13 -4.83 0.75
CA ASP A 56 -14.57 -4.45 -0.55
C ASP A 56 -13.63 -5.52 -1.11
N ILE A 57 -12.87 -6.19 -0.24
CA ILE A 57 -11.99 -7.30 -0.65
C ILE A 57 -12.82 -8.53 -1.04
N LEU A 58 -13.88 -8.84 -0.30
CA LEU A 58 -14.77 -9.96 -0.61
C LEU A 58 -15.51 -9.74 -1.93
N ASP A 59 -15.96 -8.51 -2.20
CA ASP A 59 -16.61 -8.14 -3.45
C ASP A 59 -15.63 -8.24 -4.62
N PHE A 60 -14.39 -7.78 -4.44
CA PHE A 60 -13.31 -7.98 -5.40
C PHE A 60 -13.07 -9.47 -5.71
N GLU A 61 -13.01 -10.30 -4.67
CA GLU A 61 -12.80 -11.75 -4.84
C GLU A 61 -13.99 -12.45 -5.51
N ALA A 62 -15.20 -11.97 -5.29
CA ALA A 62 -16.39 -12.51 -5.97
C ALA A 62 -16.34 -12.27 -7.49
N GLU A 63 -15.73 -11.17 -7.94
CA GLU A 63 -15.59 -10.83 -9.35
C GLU A 63 -14.35 -11.47 -10.00
N HIS A 64 -13.21 -11.46 -9.30
CA HIS A 64 -11.90 -11.75 -9.89
C HIS A 64 -11.28 -13.07 -9.40
N GLY A 65 -11.92 -13.73 -8.44
CA GLY A 65 -11.37 -14.92 -7.79
C GLY A 65 -10.54 -14.59 -6.55
N LYS A 66 -10.31 -15.61 -5.74
CA LYS A 66 -9.67 -15.49 -4.43
C LYS A 66 -8.22 -15.02 -4.56
N ILE A 67 -7.83 -14.05 -3.73
CA ILE A 67 -6.43 -13.61 -3.58
C ILE A 67 -5.58 -14.79 -3.11
N THR A 68 -4.48 -15.06 -3.81
CA THR A 68 -3.60 -16.20 -3.52
C THR A 68 -2.64 -15.88 -2.37
N GLU A 69 -2.25 -16.91 -1.64
CA GLU A 69 -1.19 -16.82 -0.66
C GLU A 69 0.10 -16.27 -1.27
N GLY A 70 0.80 -15.43 -0.54
CA GLY A 70 2.06 -14.82 -0.98
C GLY A 70 1.90 -13.62 -1.89
N ALA A 71 0.68 -13.12 -2.12
CA ALA A 71 0.42 -11.99 -3.00
C ALA A 71 0.87 -10.64 -2.43
N PHE A 72 0.98 -9.67 -3.33
CA PHE A 72 0.97 -8.22 -3.08
C PHE A 72 -0.42 -7.69 -3.43
N VAL A 73 -1.05 -6.97 -2.50
CA VAL A 73 -2.35 -6.34 -2.74
C VAL A 73 -2.21 -4.83 -2.76
N ALA A 74 -2.54 -4.21 -3.88
CA ALA A 74 -2.51 -2.77 -4.07
C ALA A 74 -3.93 -2.16 -3.97
N PHE A 75 -4.05 -1.06 -3.25
CA PHE A 75 -5.25 -0.23 -3.20
C PHE A 75 -5.08 0.92 -4.19
N ARG A 76 -5.83 0.89 -5.29
CA ARG A 76 -5.92 1.98 -6.25
C ARG A 76 -6.98 2.98 -5.81
N SER A 77 -6.56 4.22 -5.63
CA SER A 77 -7.39 5.36 -5.21
C SER A 77 -7.35 6.52 -6.20
N ASP A 78 -6.50 6.43 -7.25
CA ASP A 78 -6.12 7.53 -8.13
C ASP A 78 -5.51 8.74 -7.39
N TRP A 79 -5.06 8.54 -6.14
CA TRP A 79 -4.43 9.57 -5.33
C TRP A 79 -3.12 10.06 -5.93
N SER A 80 -2.38 9.16 -6.55
CA SER A 80 -1.11 9.45 -7.24
C SER A 80 -1.23 10.48 -8.38
N LYS A 81 -2.44 10.67 -8.94
CA LYS A 81 -2.69 11.69 -9.97
C LYS A 81 -2.57 13.14 -9.46
N ARG A 82 -2.48 13.31 -8.14
CA ARG A 82 -2.22 14.61 -7.50
C ARG A 82 -0.73 14.99 -7.52
N TRP A 83 0.15 14.02 -7.75
CA TRP A 83 1.59 14.26 -7.86
C TRP A 83 1.94 15.12 -9.09
N PRO A 84 2.93 16.06 -9.04
CA PRO A 84 3.87 16.30 -7.91
C PRO A 84 3.44 17.40 -6.93
N ASP A 85 2.16 17.79 -6.91
CA ASP A 85 1.64 18.81 -6.01
C ASP A 85 1.55 18.22 -4.58
N GLN A 86 2.47 18.64 -3.70
CA GLN A 86 2.53 18.14 -2.32
C GLN A 86 1.32 18.56 -1.49
N ASP A 87 0.78 19.75 -1.73
CA ASP A 87 -0.41 20.24 -1.00
C ASP A 87 -1.65 19.45 -1.43
N ALA A 88 -1.79 19.17 -2.73
CA ALA A 88 -2.83 18.29 -3.24
C ALA A 88 -2.70 16.85 -2.71
N MET A 89 -1.47 16.32 -2.59
CA MET A 89 -1.20 14.99 -2.02
C MET A 89 -1.57 14.93 -0.54
N ARG A 90 -1.24 15.97 0.23
CA ARG A 90 -1.60 16.06 1.66
C ARG A 90 -3.09 16.31 1.87
N ASN A 91 -3.70 17.11 1.01
CA ASN A 91 -5.13 17.44 1.05
C ASN A 91 -5.62 17.80 2.46
N LEU A 92 -4.96 18.78 3.08
CA LEU A 92 -5.29 19.21 4.44
C LEU A 92 -6.59 20.02 4.47
N ASP A 93 -7.41 19.81 5.49
CA ASP A 93 -8.55 20.66 5.78
C ASP A 93 -8.13 21.96 6.47
N GLU A 94 -9.10 22.80 6.84
CA GLU A 94 -8.88 24.09 7.52
C GLU A 94 -8.20 23.97 8.91
N ASN A 95 -8.25 22.78 9.52
CA ASN A 95 -7.64 22.47 10.81
C ASN A 95 -6.26 21.80 10.67
N GLY A 96 -5.79 21.60 9.42
CA GLY A 96 -4.54 20.92 9.12
C GLY A 96 -4.62 19.39 9.21
N VAL A 97 -5.83 18.83 9.23
CA VAL A 97 -6.05 17.39 9.23
C VAL A 97 -6.06 16.86 7.80
N GLN A 98 -5.24 15.85 7.53
CA GLN A 98 -5.17 15.21 6.22
C GLN A 98 -6.49 14.51 5.90
N GLN A 99 -6.98 14.72 4.70
CA GLN A 99 -8.19 14.08 4.15
C GLN A 99 -7.74 13.11 3.07
N SER A 100 -7.42 11.88 3.45
CA SER A 100 -6.90 10.86 2.53
C SER A 100 -7.51 9.49 2.79
N PRO A 101 -7.64 8.62 1.77
CA PRO A 101 -8.13 7.27 1.95
C PRO A 101 -7.08 6.39 2.64
N GLY A 102 -7.54 5.25 3.16
CA GLY A 102 -6.67 4.27 3.80
C GLY A 102 -7.34 2.91 3.95
N TRP A 103 -6.69 2.04 4.70
CA TRP A 103 -7.16 0.68 4.95
C TRP A 103 -7.88 0.58 6.31
N SER A 104 -8.93 -0.23 6.39
CA SER A 104 -9.48 -0.61 7.68
C SER A 104 -8.64 -1.71 8.35
N ARG A 105 -8.67 -1.76 9.68
CA ARG A 105 -8.05 -2.82 10.46
C ARG A 105 -8.52 -4.21 10.03
N GLU A 106 -9.82 -4.40 9.88
CA GLU A 106 -10.42 -5.66 9.49
C GLU A 106 -10.01 -6.14 8.08
N ALA A 107 -9.79 -5.19 7.15
CA ALA A 107 -9.29 -5.50 5.81
C ALA A 107 -7.85 -6.05 5.88
N LEU A 108 -6.99 -5.41 6.65
CA LEU A 108 -5.62 -5.86 6.86
C LEU A 108 -5.55 -7.22 7.58
N GLU A 109 -6.33 -7.40 8.64
CA GLU A 109 -6.44 -8.69 9.35
C GLU A 109 -6.88 -9.81 8.41
N PHE A 110 -7.86 -9.56 7.56
CA PHE A 110 -8.33 -10.53 6.58
C PHE A 110 -7.25 -10.89 5.56
N LEU A 111 -6.56 -9.91 5.01
CA LEU A 111 -5.46 -10.14 4.05
C LEU A 111 -4.31 -10.93 4.69
N ILE A 112 -3.96 -10.61 5.94
CA ILE A 112 -2.84 -11.24 6.64
C ILE A 112 -3.19 -12.66 7.08
N HIS A 113 -4.31 -12.84 7.78
CA HIS A 113 -4.62 -14.12 8.45
C HIS A 113 -5.40 -15.09 7.58
N GLU A 114 -6.20 -14.58 6.63
CA GLU A 114 -7.07 -15.41 5.79
C GLU A 114 -6.51 -15.58 4.35
N ARG A 115 -5.66 -14.68 3.90
CA ARG A 115 -5.06 -14.71 2.56
C ARG A 115 -3.55 -14.87 2.56
N HIS A 116 -2.91 -14.69 3.72
CA HIS A 116 -1.47 -14.85 3.91
C HIS A 116 -0.65 -14.06 2.91
N VAL A 117 -1.06 -12.80 2.66
CA VAL A 117 -0.36 -11.88 1.77
C VAL A 117 1.04 -11.55 2.31
N LYS A 118 1.96 -11.18 1.44
CA LYS A 118 3.33 -10.79 1.80
C LYS A 118 3.51 -9.31 1.93
N ALA A 119 2.68 -8.54 1.24
CA ALA A 119 2.80 -7.09 1.23
C ALA A 119 1.48 -6.45 0.82
N VAL A 120 1.35 -5.17 1.17
CA VAL A 120 0.30 -4.29 0.65
C VAL A 120 0.93 -3.04 0.05
N GLY A 121 0.16 -2.30 -0.74
CA GLY A 121 0.59 -1.01 -1.26
C GLY A 121 -0.58 -0.09 -1.58
N HIS A 122 -0.30 1.20 -1.65
CA HIS A 122 -1.29 2.23 -1.89
C HIS A 122 -0.65 3.47 -2.50
N GLU A 123 -1.48 4.41 -2.95
CA GLU A 123 -1.04 5.64 -3.61
C GLU A 123 -0.91 6.83 -2.64
N THR A 124 -1.28 6.65 -1.37
CA THR A 124 -1.15 7.62 -0.28
C THR A 124 0.18 7.52 0.45
N PHE A 125 0.47 8.46 1.36
CA PHE A 125 1.69 8.44 2.19
C PHE A 125 1.65 7.41 3.31
N ASP A 126 0.44 7.09 3.83
CA ASP A 126 0.25 6.25 5.00
C ASP A 126 -0.80 5.17 4.73
N THR A 127 -0.73 4.07 5.46
CA THR A 127 -1.72 2.98 5.45
C THR A 127 -3.05 3.43 6.06
N ASP A 128 -2.97 4.25 7.11
CA ASP A 128 -4.14 4.78 7.80
C ASP A 128 -4.78 5.91 6.97
N ALA A 129 -6.11 5.98 6.99
CA ALA A 129 -6.83 7.13 6.45
C ALA A 129 -6.55 8.38 7.30
N GLY A 130 -6.57 9.57 6.69
CA GLY A 130 -6.09 10.79 7.33
C GLY A 130 -6.81 11.17 8.62
N ILE A 131 -8.15 11.08 8.66
CA ILE A 131 -8.93 11.42 9.86
C ILE A 131 -8.63 10.44 11.01
N PRO A 132 -8.72 9.11 10.86
CA PRO A 132 -8.33 8.19 11.92
C PRO A 132 -6.88 8.35 12.36
N ALA A 133 -5.97 8.63 11.44
CA ALA A 133 -4.56 8.87 11.77
C ALA A 133 -4.36 10.10 12.66
N ALA A 134 -5.12 11.18 12.43
CA ALA A 134 -5.08 12.38 13.27
C ALA A 134 -5.60 12.13 14.69
N GLU A 135 -6.58 11.23 14.84
CA GLU A 135 -7.21 10.91 16.12
C GLU A 135 -6.43 9.87 16.94
N HIS A 136 -5.86 8.87 16.28
CA HIS A 136 -5.33 7.67 16.91
C HIS A 136 -3.87 7.35 16.54
N GLY A 137 -3.25 8.14 15.65
CA GLY A 137 -1.93 7.84 15.08
C GLY A 137 -2.00 6.76 13.99
N LEU A 138 -0.85 6.32 13.52
CA LEU A 138 -0.68 5.35 12.44
C LEU A 138 -0.83 3.91 12.97
N VAL A 139 -2.00 3.58 13.52
CA VAL A 139 -2.24 2.30 14.22
C VAL A 139 -2.33 1.11 13.27
N ASN A 140 -2.82 1.31 12.04
CA ASN A 140 -2.92 0.24 11.03
C ASN A 140 -1.56 0.00 10.38
N GLU A 141 -0.80 1.04 10.14
CA GLU A 141 0.58 0.92 9.67
C GLU A 141 1.46 0.19 10.69
N TYR A 142 1.41 0.59 11.96
CA TYR A 142 2.10 -0.12 13.04
C TYR A 142 1.72 -1.60 13.07
N TYR A 143 0.43 -1.91 13.05
CA TYR A 143 -0.06 -3.29 13.06
C TYR A 143 0.47 -4.11 11.90
N LEU A 144 0.41 -3.58 10.69
CA LEU A 144 0.88 -4.26 9.48
C LEU A 144 2.36 -4.63 9.60
N LEU A 145 3.19 -3.69 10.06
CA LEU A 145 4.62 -3.92 10.27
C LEU A 145 4.89 -4.89 11.43
N GLU A 146 4.08 -4.85 12.51
CA GLU A 146 4.15 -5.82 13.62
C GLU A 146 3.85 -7.26 13.15
N GLN A 147 2.93 -7.42 12.19
CA GLN A 147 2.65 -8.72 11.56
C GLN A 147 3.71 -9.15 10.53
N ASN A 148 4.83 -8.42 10.46
CA ASN A 148 5.95 -8.70 9.57
C ASN A 148 5.60 -8.60 8.07
N ILE A 149 4.60 -7.80 7.75
CA ILE A 149 4.19 -7.45 6.38
C ILE A 149 4.87 -6.14 6.00
N TYR A 150 5.50 -6.07 4.84
CA TYR A 150 6.01 -4.80 4.35
C TYR A 150 4.97 -4.06 3.52
N GLN A 151 5.12 -2.75 3.44
CA GLN A 151 4.24 -1.91 2.62
C GLN A 151 5.02 -1.07 1.62
N VAL A 152 4.33 -0.69 0.56
CA VAL A 152 4.84 0.23 -0.48
C VAL A 152 3.87 1.37 -0.64
N GLU A 153 4.35 2.57 -0.34
CA GLU A 153 3.58 3.81 -0.37
C GLU A 153 3.83 4.59 -1.66
N VAL A 154 2.93 5.50 -1.96
CA VAL A 154 3.02 6.41 -3.12
C VAL A 154 3.20 5.65 -4.43
N LEU A 155 2.54 4.49 -4.56
CA LEU A 155 2.45 3.78 -5.84
C LEU A 155 1.81 4.69 -6.89
N ASN A 156 2.22 4.52 -8.14
CA ASN A 156 1.71 5.31 -9.26
C ASN A 156 1.30 4.40 -10.42
N GLN A 157 0.44 4.92 -11.32
CA GLN A 157 -0.01 4.23 -12.53
C GLN A 157 -0.74 2.89 -12.27
N LEU A 158 -1.38 2.73 -11.13
CA LEU A 158 -2.21 1.54 -10.86
C LEU A 158 -3.41 1.44 -11.81
N ASP A 159 -3.82 2.55 -12.42
CA ASP A 159 -4.87 2.61 -13.45
C ASP A 159 -4.50 1.89 -14.77
N GLN A 160 -3.22 1.58 -14.96
CA GLN A 160 -2.71 0.85 -16.13
C GLN A 160 -2.49 -0.65 -15.86
N VAL A 161 -2.75 -1.08 -14.63
CA VAL A 161 -2.52 -2.45 -14.19
C VAL A 161 -3.87 -3.18 -14.09
N PRO A 162 -4.02 -4.38 -14.68
CA PRO A 162 -5.25 -5.15 -14.53
C PRO A 162 -5.47 -5.56 -13.06
N ALA A 163 -6.74 -5.79 -12.69
CA ALA A 163 -7.12 -6.22 -11.35
C ALA A 163 -6.36 -7.47 -10.89
N VAL A 164 -6.11 -8.41 -11.82
CA VAL A 164 -5.43 -9.68 -11.57
C VAL A 164 -4.52 -10.06 -12.73
N GLY A 165 -3.58 -11.00 -12.50
CA GLY A 165 -2.74 -11.61 -13.53
C GLY A 165 -1.37 -10.95 -13.71
N ALA A 166 -1.15 -9.78 -13.16
CA ALA A 166 0.17 -9.13 -13.16
C ALA A 166 1.07 -9.65 -12.03
N LEU A 167 2.38 -9.43 -12.19
CA LEU A 167 3.36 -9.55 -11.11
C LEU A 167 3.86 -8.15 -10.74
N ILE A 168 4.28 -7.97 -9.50
CA ILE A 168 5.00 -6.75 -9.07
C ILE A 168 6.43 -7.13 -8.66
N SER A 169 7.40 -6.36 -9.16
CA SER A 169 8.80 -6.41 -8.73
C SER A 169 9.12 -5.16 -7.93
N ILE A 170 9.65 -5.34 -6.72
CA ILE A 170 10.08 -4.26 -5.81
C ILE A 170 11.60 -4.28 -5.73
N ALA A 171 12.27 -3.36 -6.41
CA ALA A 171 13.73 -3.30 -6.45
C ALA A 171 14.28 -2.13 -5.62
N PHE A 172 15.31 -2.42 -4.82
CA PHE A 172 16.04 -1.45 -4.01
C PHE A 172 17.49 -1.92 -3.82
N PRO A 173 18.44 -1.01 -3.49
CA PRO A 173 19.80 -1.40 -3.11
C PRO A 173 19.79 -2.21 -1.80
N HIS A 174 20.66 -3.21 -1.71
CA HIS A 174 20.83 -4.03 -0.52
C HIS A 174 21.65 -3.26 0.54
N TRP A 175 20.97 -2.40 1.30
CA TRP A 175 21.57 -1.62 2.36
C TRP A 175 21.51 -2.37 3.69
N ASP A 176 22.64 -2.46 4.37
CA ASP A 176 22.72 -3.03 5.71
C ASP A 176 21.89 -2.21 6.69
N LYS A 177 20.99 -2.88 7.41
CA LYS A 177 20.15 -2.33 8.49
C LYS A 177 19.39 -1.05 8.12
N ALA A 178 18.84 -0.98 6.92
CA ALA A 178 17.94 0.09 6.56
C ALA A 178 16.50 -0.19 7.02
N THR A 179 15.83 0.84 7.57
CA THR A 179 14.44 0.76 8.05
C THR A 179 13.42 0.93 6.93
N GLY A 180 13.83 1.47 5.80
CA GLY A 180 13.04 1.73 4.61
C GLY A 180 13.93 2.27 3.49
N SER A 181 13.38 2.39 2.30
CA SER A 181 14.10 2.85 1.12
C SER A 181 13.15 3.37 0.06
N PRO A 182 13.56 4.40 -0.72
CA PRO A 182 12.99 4.60 -2.05
C PRO A 182 13.17 3.33 -2.88
N VAL A 183 12.14 2.94 -3.62
CA VAL A 183 12.14 1.70 -4.40
C VAL A 183 11.71 1.94 -5.84
N ARG A 184 12.07 1.01 -6.73
CA ARG A 184 11.48 0.88 -8.07
C ARG A 184 10.45 -0.24 -8.00
N ALA A 185 9.17 0.14 -8.04
CA ALA A 185 8.06 -0.79 -8.17
C ALA A 185 7.68 -0.91 -9.65
N VAL A 186 7.73 -2.11 -10.21
CA VAL A 186 7.44 -2.36 -11.62
C VAL A 186 6.39 -3.45 -11.72
N ALA A 187 5.24 -3.14 -12.33
CA ALA A 187 4.26 -4.15 -12.70
C ALA A 187 4.69 -4.83 -14.02
N ILE A 188 4.66 -6.16 -14.02
CA ILE A 188 4.88 -7.00 -15.19
C ILE A 188 3.50 -7.53 -15.60
N LEU A 189 3.01 -7.03 -16.73
CA LEU A 189 1.68 -7.37 -17.23
C LEU A 189 1.66 -8.72 -17.93
N PRO A 190 0.50 -9.43 -17.96
CA PRO A 190 0.35 -10.70 -18.63
C PRO A 190 0.51 -10.65 -20.15
#